data_c11fdbd4152b6d94108072e1e445931d
#
_entry.id   c11fdbd4152b6d94108072e1e445931d
#
_cell.length_a   1.000
_cell.length_b   1.000
_cell.length_c   1.000
_cell.angle_alpha   90.00
_cell.angle_beta   90.00
_cell.angle_gamma   90.00
#
_symmetry.space_group_name_H-M   'P 1'
#
loop_
_entity.id
_entity.type
_entity.pdbx_description
1 polymer ?
#
loop_
_entity_poly.entity_id
_entity_poly.type
_entity_poly.pdbx_seq_one_letter_code
_entity_poly.pdbx_strand_id
1 'polypeptide(L)'
;PFAPPGPGATSIGGTGRGDAFAFFATTNALPEMLDRLMTHEMAHSWVNARIGGFSDTVPEAEQFWLSEGFTDFTSWRALVRAGVWTPEQYFAQFNDALREYDASPLRAAPNKEAARLFWTDEKAQRLAYLRGMLFAHWADDRLRRAPGGSSMRNLLLAMQAAAPAARSDAVTLFSAEAQRRDAAIGEGIARFIDRGEPIALPADMLAACGTLRQFERPVFDRGFDVDATLANDRIIAGVAQDGPAWQAGMRDGMTLIGRSGGEIGNSQSEIAYDVDDGGTKRTLRYMPQGRARETVREFALHDLSPPAARQACIGALSR
;
A
#
# COMPACT_ATOMS: atom_id res chain seq x y z
N PRO A 1 -13.64 -19.71 6.19
CA PRO A 1 -12.83 -19.80 4.97
C PRO A 1 -13.62 -20.50 3.86
N PHE A 2 -13.38 -20.16 2.62
CA PHE A 2 -13.99 -20.76 1.45
C PHE A 2 -12.92 -21.11 0.40
N ALA A 3 -13.26 -21.95 -0.58
CA ALA A 3 -12.32 -22.37 -1.61
C ALA A 3 -11.89 -21.18 -2.48
N PRO A 4 -10.61 -21.13 -2.93
CA PRO A 4 -10.17 -20.12 -3.88
C PRO A 4 -10.98 -20.17 -5.18
N PRO A 5 -11.25 -19.03 -5.83
CA PRO A 5 -12.01 -18.99 -7.08
C PRO A 5 -11.28 -19.63 -8.28
N GLY A 6 -9.99 -19.94 -8.14
CA GLY A 6 -9.18 -20.62 -9.14
C GLY A 6 -7.79 -20.95 -8.60
N PRO A 7 -6.96 -21.70 -9.35
CA PRO A 7 -5.61 -22.06 -8.93
C PRO A 7 -4.75 -20.85 -8.62
N GLY A 8 -4.20 -20.80 -7.40
CA GLY A 8 -3.35 -19.69 -6.93
C GLY A 8 -4.08 -18.37 -6.63
N ALA A 9 -5.40 -18.31 -6.83
CA ALA A 9 -6.17 -17.13 -6.46
C ALA A 9 -6.43 -17.09 -4.95
N THR A 10 -6.25 -15.92 -4.35
CA THR A 10 -6.57 -15.64 -2.95
C THR A 10 -7.57 -14.49 -2.91
N SER A 11 -8.58 -14.62 -2.07
CA SER A 11 -9.55 -13.55 -1.82
C SER A 11 -9.75 -13.39 -0.32
N ILE A 12 -9.62 -12.17 0.15
CA ILE A 12 -9.89 -11.77 1.53
C ILE A 12 -10.63 -10.45 1.52
N GLY A 13 -11.43 -10.21 2.53
CA GLY A 13 -12.08 -8.92 2.73
C GLY A 13 -12.78 -8.86 4.07
N GLY A 14 -13.09 -7.67 4.53
CA GLY A 14 -13.73 -7.44 5.80
C GLY A 14 -14.58 -6.18 5.80
N THR A 15 -15.28 -5.98 6.90
CA THR A 15 -16.01 -4.74 7.20
C THR A 15 -16.14 -4.56 8.70
N GLY A 16 -15.81 -3.38 9.21
CA GLY A 16 -16.01 -2.99 10.59
C GLY A 16 -17.46 -2.62 10.87
N ARG A 17 -17.95 -2.97 12.08
CA ARG A 17 -19.30 -2.65 12.56
C ARG A 17 -19.24 -2.34 14.05
N GLY A 18 -19.04 -1.07 14.42
CA GLY A 18 -18.91 -0.69 15.82
C GLY A 18 -17.79 -1.45 16.54
N ASP A 19 -18.14 -2.23 17.56
CA ASP A 19 -17.17 -3.05 18.31
C ASP A 19 -17.02 -4.48 17.75
N ALA A 20 -17.49 -4.74 16.52
CA ALA A 20 -17.39 -6.00 15.84
C ALA A 20 -16.92 -5.81 14.39
N PHE A 21 -16.38 -6.85 13.80
CA PHE A 21 -16.12 -6.90 12.35
C PHE A 21 -16.42 -8.27 11.79
N ALA A 22 -16.77 -8.31 10.52
CA ALA A 22 -16.94 -9.53 9.76
C ALA A 22 -15.87 -9.61 8.68
N PHE A 23 -15.32 -10.78 8.43
CA PHE A 23 -14.36 -11.00 7.38
C PHE A 23 -14.60 -12.31 6.65
N PHE A 24 -14.07 -12.40 5.46
CA PHE A 24 -13.98 -13.63 4.69
C PHE A 24 -12.54 -13.84 4.19
N ALA A 25 -12.16 -15.10 4.05
CA ALA A 25 -10.86 -15.46 3.51
C ALA A 25 -10.95 -16.80 2.78
N THR A 26 -10.20 -16.95 1.69
CA THR A 26 -9.97 -18.24 1.06
C THR A 26 -9.04 -19.10 1.92
N THR A 27 -9.13 -20.43 1.76
CA THR A 27 -8.33 -21.38 2.54
C THR A 27 -6.81 -21.29 2.33
N ASN A 28 -6.38 -20.63 1.26
CA ASN A 28 -4.98 -20.37 0.92
C ASN A 28 -4.51 -18.96 1.28
N ALA A 29 -5.30 -18.20 2.05
CA ALA A 29 -4.86 -16.89 2.53
C ALA A 29 -3.68 -17.08 3.48
N LEU A 30 -2.63 -16.27 3.26
CA LEU A 30 -1.43 -16.30 4.10
C LEU A 30 -1.71 -15.62 5.46
N PRO A 31 -1.06 -16.06 6.54
CA PRO A 31 -1.22 -15.45 7.87
C PRO A 31 -1.02 -13.93 7.86
N GLU A 32 0.00 -13.42 7.17
CA GLU A 32 0.30 -11.99 7.11
C GLU A 32 -0.82 -11.17 6.45
N MET A 33 -1.54 -11.76 5.48
CA MET A 33 -2.70 -11.13 4.87
C MET A 33 -3.85 -11.02 5.88
N LEU A 34 -4.04 -12.05 6.70
CA LEU A 34 -5.07 -12.07 7.74
C LEU A 34 -4.72 -11.12 8.87
N ASP A 35 -3.47 -11.09 9.32
CA ASP A 35 -3.00 -10.15 10.34
C ASP A 35 -3.29 -8.71 9.94
N ARG A 36 -2.97 -8.36 8.69
CA ARG A 36 -3.24 -7.04 8.15
C ARG A 36 -4.73 -6.73 8.11
N LEU A 37 -5.55 -7.62 7.51
CA LEU A 37 -6.98 -7.42 7.41
C LEU A 37 -7.63 -7.27 8.78
N MET A 38 -7.40 -8.23 9.68
CA MET A 38 -8.03 -8.22 11.00
C MET A 38 -7.65 -6.99 11.81
N THR A 39 -6.37 -6.59 11.78
CA THR A 39 -5.90 -5.42 12.53
C THR A 39 -6.43 -4.12 11.91
N HIS A 40 -6.56 -4.05 10.59
CA HIS A 40 -7.20 -2.94 9.89
C HIS A 40 -8.67 -2.80 10.31
N GLU A 41 -9.46 -3.85 10.22
CA GLU A 41 -10.87 -3.82 10.61
C GLU A 41 -11.06 -3.52 12.11
N MET A 42 -10.22 -4.07 12.96
CA MET A 42 -10.22 -3.73 14.39
C MET A 42 -9.89 -2.26 14.64
N ALA A 43 -8.99 -1.66 13.87
CA ALA A 43 -8.61 -0.26 14.03
C ALA A 43 -9.75 0.70 13.69
N HIS A 44 -10.72 0.32 12.86
CA HIS A 44 -11.93 1.12 12.62
C HIS A 44 -12.79 1.33 13.88
N SER A 45 -12.71 0.44 14.85
CA SER A 45 -13.37 0.65 16.17
C SER A 45 -12.79 1.87 16.92
N TRP A 46 -11.63 2.35 16.50
CA TRP A 46 -10.99 3.52 17.06
C TRP A 46 -10.87 4.67 16.04
N VAL A 47 -10.32 4.45 14.83
CA VAL A 47 -10.12 5.49 13.82
C VAL A 47 -11.47 5.97 13.38
N ASN A 48 -12.46 5.55 13.03
CA ASN A 48 -13.72 6.18 12.63
C ASN A 48 -14.72 6.33 13.80
N ALA A 49 -14.60 5.49 14.83
CA ALA A 49 -15.57 5.49 15.90
C ALA A 49 -15.25 6.50 17.02
N ARG A 50 -13.96 6.83 17.23
CA ARG A 50 -13.54 7.59 18.42
C ARG A 50 -12.79 8.88 18.12
N ILE A 51 -12.26 9.07 16.92
CA ILE A 51 -11.54 10.30 16.52
C ILE A 51 -12.40 11.28 15.70
N GLY A 52 -13.67 11.04 15.59
CA GLY A 52 -14.64 11.75 14.75
C GLY A 52 -15.18 10.82 13.65
N GLY A 53 -16.43 11.02 13.26
CA GLY A 53 -17.10 10.26 12.20
C GLY A 53 -16.90 10.86 10.82
N PHE A 54 -17.68 10.38 9.87
CA PHE A 54 -17.80 11.02 8.57
C PHE A 54 -18.67 12.28 8.66
N SER A 55 -18.37 13.27 7.82
CA SER A 55 -19.24 14.42 7.61
C SER A 55 -20.47 14.00 6.80
N ASP A 56 -21.64 14.48 7.22
CA ASP A 56 -22.88 14.27 6.47
C ASP A 56 -22.99 15.17 5.22
N THR A 57 -22.12 16.18 5.10
CA THR A 57 -22.16 17.18 4.03
C THR A 57 -21.12 16.95 2.94
N VAL A 58 -20.20 16.02 3.15
CA VAL A 58 -19.14 15.67 2.20
C VAL A 58 -19.32 14.20 1.80
N PRO A 59 -19.23 13.84 0.51
CA PRO A 59 -19.30 12.44 0.09
C PRO A 59 -18.32 11.58 0.88
N GLU A 60 -18.77 10.40 1.31
CA GLU A 60 -18.00 9.49 2.16
C GLU A 60 -16.64 9.15 1.53
N ALA A 61 -16.63 8.85 0.23
CA ALA A 61 -15.42 8.51 -0.50
C ALA A 61 -14.35 9.63 -0.52
N GLU A 62 -14.76 10.91 -0.40
CA GLU A 62 -13.82 12.02 -0.31
C GLU A 62 -13.09 12.05 1.04
N GLN A 63 -13.56 11.30 2.04
CA GLN A 63 -13.01 11.24 3.40
C GLN A 63 -12.17 9.96 3.65
N PHE A 64 -12.19 8.99 2.71
CA PHE A 64 -11.52 7.70 2.87
C PHE A 64 -9.98 7.79 2.92
N TRP A 65 -9.38 8.87 2.42
CA TRP A 65 -7.95 9.09 2.62
C TRP A 65 -7.57 9.15 4.11
N LEU A 66 -8.44 9.73 4.96
CA LEU A 66 -8.23 9.74 6.41
C LEU A 66 -8.69 8.42 7.01
N SER A 67 -9.92 8.02 6.76
CA SER A 67 -10.52 6.85 7.36
C SER A 67 -9.71 5.58 7.05
N GLU A 68 -9.46 5.28 5.79
CA GLU A 68 -8.77 4.06 5.38
C GLU A 68 -7.23 4.19 5.49
N GLY A 69 -6.71 5.33 5.03
CA GLY A 69 -5.27 5.54 5.04
C GLY A 69 -4.67 5.63 6.45
N PHE A 70 -5.37 6.27 7.39
CA PHE A 70 -4.90 6.34 8.78
C PHE A 70 -5.14 5.03 9.52
N THR A 71 -6.13 4.26 9.10
CA THR A 71 -6.35 2.92 9.59
C THR A 71 -5.19 2.01 9.20
N ASP A 72 -4.74 2.01 7.94
CA ASP A 72 -3.53 1.27 7.52
C ASP A 72 -2.28 1.77 8.28
N PHE A 73 -2.06 3.08 8.36
CA PHE A 73 -0.93 3.66 9.11
C PHE A 73 -0.90 3.21 10.57
N THR A 74 -2.04 3.18 11.22
CA THR A 74 -2.16 2.85 12.66
C THR A 74 -2.07 1.35 12.89
N SER A 75 -2.76 0.55 12.10
CA SER A 75 -2.84 -0.91 12.24
C SER A 75 -1.50 -1.58 11.96
N TRP A 76 -0.77 -1.19 10.92
CA TRP A 76 0.53 -1.76 10.61
C TRP A 76 1.57 -1.46 11.71
N ARG A 77 1.54 -0.26 12.26
CA ARG A 77 2.39 0.10 13.41
C ARG A 77 1.99 -0.64 14.68
N ALA A 78 0.70 -0.91 14.86
CA ALA A 78 0.20 -1.72 15.97
C ALA A 78 0.70 -3.17 15.89
N LEU A 79 0.76 -3.76 14.69
CA LEU A 79 1.33 -5.10 14.48
C LEU A 79 2.81 -5.17 14.87
N VAL A 80 3.62 -4.17 14.53
CA VAL A 80 5.03 -4.10 14.96
C VAL A 80 5.12 -3.93 16.47
N ARG A 81 4.32 -3.03 17.04
CA ARG A 81 4.31 -2.78 18.48
C ARG A 81 3.90 -4.01 19.29
N ALA A 82 2.98 -4.80 18.78
CA ALA A 82 2.54 -6.06 19.37
C ALA A 82 3.53 -7.23 19.16
N GLY A 83 4.57 -7.05 18.35
CA GLY A 83 5.52 -8.08 18.01
C GLY A 83 4.98 -9.15 17.05
N VAL A 84 3.84 -8.90 16.39
CA VAL A 84 3.25 -9.76 15.37
C VAL A 84 4.04 -9.60 14.07
N TRP A 85 4.38 -8.36 13.68
CA TRP A 85 5.26 -8.09 12.57
C TRP A 85 6.65 -7.66 13.04
N THR A 86 7.65 -8.07 12.28
CA THR A 86 9.01 -7.52 12.41
C THR A 86 9.12 -6.20 11.63
N PRO A 87 10.13 -5.36 11.92
CA PRO A 87 10.40 -4.19 11.08
C PRO A 87 10.57 -4.53 9.60
N GLU A 88 11.20 -5.67 9.28
CA GLU A 88 11.40 -6.13 7.91
C GLU A 88 10.05 -6.40 7.20
N GLN A 89 9.13 -7.06 7.86
CA GLN A 89 7.77 -7.29 7.32
C GLN A 89 7.02 -5.99 7.13
N TYR A 90 7.11 -5.05 8.08
CA TYR A 90 6.52 -3.74 7.96
C TYR A 90 7.04 -2.99 6.73
N PHE A 91 8.36 -2.92 6.55
CA PHE A 91 8.94 -2.18 5.42
C PHE A 91 8.79 -2.91 4.08
N ALA A 92 8.65 -4.22 4.06
CA ALA A 92 8.25 -4.94 2.86
C ALA A 92 6.85 -4.46 2.39
N GLN A 93 5.86 -4.45 3.29
CA GLN A 93 4.52 -3.93 2.98
C GLN A 93 4.51 -2.44 2.64
N PHE A 94 5.33 -1.64 3.33
CA PHE A 94 5.47 -0.21 3.03
C PHE A 94 6.05 0.02 1.62
N ASN A 95 7.06 -0.75 1.22
CA ASN A 95 7.65 -0.67 -0.11
C ASN A 95 6.67 -1.13 -1.20
N ASP A 96 5.83 -2.13 -0.92
CA ASP A 96 4.76 -2.55 -1.83
C ASP A 96 3.76 -1.41 -2.03
N ALA A 97 3.35 -0.77 -0.94
CA ALA A 97 2.45 0.38 -1.00
C ALA A 97 3.07 1.59 -1.74
N LEU A 98 4.36 1.86 -1.55
CA LEU A 98 5.08 2.88 -2.31
C LEU A 98 5.08 2.59 -3.81
N ARG A 99 5.41 1.35 -4.19
CA ARG A 99 5.41 0.93 -5.60
C ARG A 99 4.03 1.07 -6.22
N GLU A 100 3.00 0.61 -5.50
CA GLU A 100 1.61 0.70 -5.97
C GLU A 100 1.17 2.16 -6.13
N TYR A 101 1.50 3.02 -5.17
CA TYR A 101 1.21 4.45 -5.26
C TYR A 101 1.95 5.12 -6.42
N ASP A 102 3.25 4.87 -6.58
CA ASP A 102 4.06 5.47 -7.64
C ASP A 102 3.65 5.00 -9.03
N ALA A 103 3.20 3.77 -9.17
CA ALA A 103 2.69 3.21 -10.41
C ALA A 103 1.22 3.58 -10.71
N SER A 104 0.49 4.15 -9.75
CA SER A 104 -0.92 4.49 -9.94
C SER A 104 -1.09 5.58 -10.99
N PRO A 105 -1.89 5.37 -12.05
CA PRO A 105 -2.20 6.40 -13.04
C PRO A 105 -3.01 7.56 -12.44
N LEU A 106 -3.66 7.32 -11.29
CA LEU A 106 -4.48 8.30 -10.60
C LEU A 106 -3.72 9.03 -9.47
N ARG A 107 -2.42 8.75 -9.27
CA ARG A 107 -1.66 9.32 -8.13
C ARG A 107 -1.66 10.85 -8.08
N ALA A 108 -1.80 11.52 -9.22
CA ALA A 108 -1.87 12.98 -9.32
C ALA A 108 -3.31 13.51 -9.47
N ALA A 109 -4.31 12.64 -9.41
CA ALA A 109 -5.71 13.08 -9.48
C ALA A 109 -6.11 13.82 -8.19
N PRO A 110 -6.81 14.95 -8.27
CA PRO A 110 -7.46 15.57 -7.12
C PRO A 110 -8.33 14.57 -6.35
N ASN A 111 -8.36 14.68 -5.02
CA ASN A 111 -9.11 13.73 -4.19
C ASN A 111 -10.58 13.60 -4.61
N LYS A 112 -11.21 14.73 -4.91
CA LYS A 112 -12.60 14.75 -5.35
C LYS A 112 -12.85 14.00 -6.67
N GLU A 113 -11.89 14.01 -7.57
CA GLU A 113 -11.97 13.26 -8.83
C GLU A 113 -11.76 11.75 -8.60
N ALA A 114 -10.74 11.39 -7.82
CA ALA A 114 -10.49 9.99 -7.46
C ALA A 114 -11.68 9.39 -6.68
N ALA A 115 -12.25 10.13 -5.74
CA ALA A 115 -13.39 9.71 -4.93
C ALA A 115 -14.65 9.38 -5.76
N ARG A 116 -14.88 10.07 -6.86
CA ARG A 116 -16.01 9.76 -7.78
C ARG A 116 -15.90 8.37 -8.41
N LEU A 117 -14.69 7.88 -8.57
CA LEU A 117 -14.38 6.57 -9.15
C LEU A 117 -14.26 5.46 -8.11
N PHE A 118 -14.29 5.78 -6.82
CA PHE A 118 -13.98 4.84 -5.74
C PHE A 118 -14.76 3.51 -5.82
N TRP A 119 -16.04 3.56 -6.18
CA TRP A 119 -16.91 2.38 -6.22
C TRP A 119 -16.86 1.63 -7.56
N THR A 120 -16.18 2.16 -8.57
CA THR A 120 -16.18 1.61 -9.94
C THR A 120 -14.78 1.32 -10.50
N ASP A 121 -13.74 1.80 -9.83
CA ASP A 121 -12.34 1.64 -10.25
C ASP A 121 -11.47 1.23 -9.06
N GLU A 122 -10.94 0.01 -9.11
CA GLU A 122 -10.07 -0.53 -8.04
C GLU A 122 -8.82 0.32 -7.79
N LYS A 123 -8.29 1.00 -8.81
CA LYS A 123 -7.11 1.88 -8.65
C LYS A 123 -7.48 3.15 -7.90
N ALA A 124 -8.69 3.67 -8.11
CA ALA A 124 -9.20 4.81 -7.35
C ALA A 124 -9.48 4.41 -5.90
N GLN A 125 -10.05 3.22 -5.68
CA GLN A 125 -10.25 2.67 -4.34
C GLN A 125 -8.91 2.55 -3.59
N ARG A 126 -7.93 1.87 -4.18
CA ARG A 126 -6.60 1.70 -3.58
C ARG A 126 -5.89 3.02 -3.31
N LEU A 127 -6.07 4.01 -4.19
CA LEU A 127 -5.43 5.32 -4.01
C LEU A 127 -5.83 6.01 -2.70
N ALA A 128 -7.06 5.87 -2.24
CA ALA A 128 -7.49 6.46 -0.97
C ALA A 128 -6.68 5.92 0.20
N TYR A 129 -6.49 4.60 0.28
CA TYR A 129 -5.64 3.93 1.28
C TYR A 129 -4.19 4.39 1.20
N LEU A 130 -3.61 4.27 0.02
CA LEU A 130 -2.18 4.55 -0.21
C LEU A 130 -1.85 6.02 0.05
N ARG A 131 -2.64 6.93 -0.53
CA ARG A 131 -2.45 8.37 -0.38
C ARG A 131 -2.58 8.79 1.09
N GLY A 132 -3.61 8.32 1.76
CA GLY A 132 -3.85 8.64 3.16
C GLY A 132 -2.77 8.09 4.09
N MET A 133 -2.33 6.85 3.88
CA MET A 133 -1.24 6.24 4.64
C MET A 133 0.09 6.99 4.45
N LEU A 134 0.46 7.31 3.20
CA LEU A 134 1.68 8.06 2.92
C LEU A 134 1.61 9.49 3.46
N PHE A 135 0.43 10.13 3.37
CA PHE A 135 0.20 11.43 3.99
C PHE A 135 0.36 11.35 5.51
N ALA A 136 -0.14 10.32 6.16
CA ALA A 136 0.03 10.13 7.61
C ALA A 136 1.51 9.96 7.99
N HIS A 137 2.33 9.27 7.18
CA HIS A 137 3.77 9.19 7.39
C HIS A 137 4.47 10.53 7.23
N TRP A 138 4.11 11.29 6.21
CA TRP A 138 4.63 12.64 6.00
C TRP A 138 4.27 13.58 7.16
N ALA A 139 3.02 13.54 7.61
CA ALA A 139 2.55 14.35 8.73
C ALA A 139 3.20 13.93 10.06
N ASP A 140 3.40 12.62 10.31
CA ASP A 140 4.08 12.11 11.48
C ASP A 140 5.54 12.58 11.55
N ASP A 141 6.26 12.57 10.42
CA ASP A 141 7.62 13.10 10.34
C ASP A 141 7.66 14.62 10.64
N ARG A 142 6.72 15.37 10.09
CA ARG A 142 6.56 16.80 10.38
C ARG A 142 6.33 17.06 11.88
N LEU A 143 5.40 16.35 12.49
CA LEU A 143 5.07 16.47 13.90
C LEU A 143 6.27 16.15 14.80
N ARG A 144 7.07 15.15 14.44
CA ARG A 144 8.29 14.79 15.20
C ARG A 144 9.36 15.85 15.13
N ARG A 145 9.48 16.56 14.03
CA ARG A 145 10.46 17.63 13.80
C ARG A 145 9.99 18.99 14.31
N ALA A 146 8.70 19.17 14.54
CA ALA A 146 8.15 20.42 15.04
C ALA A 146 8.68 20.77 16.44
N PRO A 147 8.76 22.05 16.81
CA PRO A 147 9.11 22.46 18.17
C PRO A 147 8.21 21.79 19.21
N GLY A 148 8.82 21.20 20.24
CA GLY A 148 8.11 20.45 21.28
C GLY A 148 7.91 18.97 20.99
N GLY A 149 8.18 18.51 19.78
CA GLY A 149 8.12 17.11 19.35
C GLY A 149 6.76 16.45 19.64
N SER A 150 6.06 16.03 18.60
CA SER A 150 4.79 15.31 18.74
C SER A 150 4.81 14.07 17.81
N SER A 151 3.71 13.39 17.68
CA SER A 151 3.55 12.28 16.75
C SER A 151 2.13 12.23 16.24
N MET A 152 1.90 11.51 15.14
CA MET A 152 0.56 11.22 14.65
C MET A 152 -0.28 10.55 15.75
N ARG A 153 0.30 9.64 16.52
CA ARG A 153 -0.39 9.01 17.66
C ARG A 153 -0.89 10.05 18.68
N ASN A 154 -0.06 11.02 19.07
CA ASN A 154 -0.46 12.06 20.01
C ASN A 154 -1.54 12.97 19.43
N LEU A 155 -1.49 13.25 18.14
CA LEU A 155 -2.52 14.02 17.44
C LEU A 155 -3.85 13.26 17.45
N LEU A 156 -3.87 11.99 17.08
CA LEU A 156 -5.07 11.16 17.05
C LEU A 156 -5.68 10.98 18.45
N LEU A 157 -4.86 10.85 19.50
CA LEU A 157 -5.35 10.83 20.88
C LEU A 157 -5.98 12.17 21.30
N ALA A 158 -5.44 13.28 20.81
CA ALA A 158 -6.07 14.58 21.07
C ALA A 158 -7.41 14.74 20.34
N MET A 159 -7.51 14.23 19.10
CA MET A 159 -8.79 14.15 18.38
C MET A 159 -9.80 13.31 19.16
N GLN A 160 -9.39 12.14 19.66
CA GLN A 160 -10.26 11.30 20.49
C GLN A 160 -10.78 12.04 21.72
N ALA A 161 -9.94 12.81 22.39
CA ALA A 161 -10.35 13.60 23.55
C ALA A 161 -11.31 14.73 23.16
N ALA A 162 -11.15 15.32 21.98
CA ALA A 162 -11.96 16.45 21.51
C ALA A 162 -13.29 16.02 20.85
N ALA A 163 -13.35 14.87 20.22
CA ALA A 163 -14.48 14.42 19.39
C ALA A 163 -15.86 14.49 20.09
N PRO A 164 -16.03 14.06 21.35
CA PRO A 164 -17.34 14.11 22.03
C PRO A 164 -17.89 15.52 22.21
N ALA A 165 -17.01 16.49 22.44
CA ALA A 165 -17.39 17.88 22.68
C ALA A 165 -17.54 18.68 21.38
N ALA A 166 -16.70 18.38 20.38
CA ALA A 166 -16.64 19.14 19.14
C ALA A 166 -17.79 18.82 18.18
N ARG A 167 -18.42 17.66 18.28
CA ARG A 167 -19.43 17.15 17.32
C ARG A 167 -19.01 17.32 15.86
N SER A 168 -17.70 17.25 15.61
CA SER A 168 -17.11 17.49 14.31
C SER A 168 -16.76 16.17 13.64
N ASP A 169 -16.72 16.19 12.32
CA ASP A 169 -16.19 15.08 11.54
C ASP A 169 -14.67 14.95 11.72
N ALA A 170 -14.14 13.76 11.39
CA ALA A 170 -12.74 13.43 11.60
C ALA A 170 -11.77 14.30 10.78
N VAL A 171 -12.15 14.70 9.55
CA VAL A 171 -11.31 15.54 8.68
C VAL A 171 -11.19 16.95 9.26
N THR A 172 -12.28 17.52 9.74
CA THR A 172 -12.30 18.84 10.38
C THR A 172 -11.49 18.82 11.68
N LEU A 173 -11.69 17.81 12.53
CA LEU A 173 -10.90 17.66 13.77
C LEU A 173 -9.43 17.50 13.50
N PHE A 174 -9.07 16.62 12.52
CA PHE A 174 -7.68 16.42 12.13
C PHE A 174 -7.05 17.73 11.66
N SER A 175 -7.72 18.44 10.77
CA SER A 175 -7.22 19.70 10.21
C SER A 175 -6.95 20.73 11.33
N ALA A 176 -7.89 20.88 12.27
CA ALA A 176 -7.73 21.80 13.40
C ALA A 176 -6.58 21.38 14.34
N GLU A 177 -6.51 20.09 14.69
CA GLU A 177 -5.45 19.58 15.57
C GLU A 177 -4.06 19.64 14.92
N ALA A 178 -3.98 19.34 13.61
CA ALA A 178 -2.75 19.40 12.86
C ALA A 178 -2.26 20.84 12.74
N GLN A 179 -3.12 21.78 12.36
CA GLN A 179 -2.77 23.18 12.19
C GLN A 179 -2.25 23.83 13.48
N ARG A 180 -2.79 23.45 14.62
CA ARG A 180 -2.28 23.94 15.94
C ARG A 180 -0.87 23.46 16.25
N ARG A 181 -0.44 22.33 15.70
CA ARG A 181 0.89 21.74 15.93
C ARG A 181 1.91 22.12 14.86
N ASP A 182 1.49 22.10 13.61
CA ASP A 182 2.29 22.50 12.46
C ASP A 182 1.36 22.93 11.32
N ALA A 183 1.32 24.22 11.05
CA ALA A 183 0.49 24.79 9.98
C ALA A 183 0.76 24.17 8.60
N ALA A 184 1.98 23.74 8.34
CA ALA A 184 2.34 23.09 7.08
C ALA A 184 1.59 21.75 6.84
N ILE A 185 1.05 21.11 7.90
CA ILE A 185 0.22 19.92 7.71
C ILE A 185 -1.13 20.29 7.09
N GLY A 186 -1.73 21.42 7.51
CA GLY A 186 -2.93 21.97 6.87
C GLY A 186 -2.71 22.29 5.40
N GLU A 187 -1.58 22.95 5.07
CA GLU A 187 -1.17 23.18 3.68
C GLU A 187 -0.94 21.87 2.92
N GLY A 188 -0.41 20.84 3.60
CA GLY A 188 -0.21 19.51 3.07
C GLY A 188 -1.50 18.82 2.67
N ILE A 189 -2.60 19.01 3.43
CA ILE A 189 -3.93 18.51 3.04
C ILE A 189 -4.32 19.12 1.70
N ALA A 190 -4.27 20.45 1.59
CA ALA A 190 -4.61 21.14 0.36
C ALA A 190 -3.74 20.71 -0.83
N ARG A 191 -2.47 20.41 -0.62
CA ARG A 191 -1.54 19.99 -1.67
C ARG A 191 -1.73 18.54 -2.08
N PHE A 192 -1.57 17.62 -1.13
CA PHE A 192 -1.43 16.21 -1.40
C PHE A 192 -2.79 15.49 -1.51
N ILE A 193 -3.79 15.98 -0.77
CA ILE A 193 -5.14 15.43 -0.80
C ILE A 193 -5.98 16.19 -1.82
N ASP A 194 -6.27 17.46 -1.57
CA ASP A 194 -7.26 18.19 -2.39
C ASP A 194 -6.81 18.32 -3.85
N ARG A 195 -5.54 18.72 -4.10
CA ARG A 195 -5.01 18.90 -5.45
C ARG A 195 -4.36 17.66 -6.04
N GLY A 196 -4.09 16.63 -5.23
CA GLY A 196 -3.47 15.38 -5.70
C GLY A 196 -1.98 15.52 -6.04
N GLU A 197 -1.27 16.52 -5.51
CA GLU A 197 0.19 16.59 -5.70
C GLU A 197 0.85 15.32 -5.14
N PRO A 198 1.81 14.70 -5.85
CA PRO A 198 2.50 13.52 -5.33
C PRO A 198 3.18 13.78 -3.99
N ILE A 199 3.00 12.88 -3.05
CA ILE A 199 3.54 13.02 -1.69
C ILE A 199 5.05 12.79 -1.70
N ALA A 200 5.80 13.84 -1.37
CA ALA A 200 7.25 13.80 -1.21
C ALA A 200 7.59 13.47 0.25
N LEU A 201 7.94 12.21 0.50
CA LEU A 201 8.41 11.76 1.81
C LEU A 201 9.89 12.15 2.01
N PRO A 202 10.29 12.63 3.20
CA PRO A 202 11.71 12.90 3.49
C PRO A 202 12.56 11.64 3.43
N ALA A 203 13.79 11.76 2.90
CA ALA A 203 14.70 10.62 2.77
C ALA A 203 15.08 10.01 4.13
N ASP A 204 15.13 10.83 5.17
CA ASP A 204 15.50 10.46 6.54
C ASP A 204 14.29 10.25 7.46
N MET A 205 13.07 10.17 6.90
CA MET A 205 11.93 9.74 7.70
C MET A 205 12.22 8.36 8.32
N LEU A 206 11.89 8.18 9.58
CA LEU A 206 12.19 6.92 10.30
C LEU A 206 13.69 6.53 10.24
N ALA A 207 14.60 7.50 10.34
CA ALA A 207 16.05 7.31 10.25
C ALA A 207 16.62 6.22 11.18
N ALA A 208 15.93 5.92 12.29
CA ALA A 208 16.30 4.81 13.18
C ALA A 208 16.11 3.42 12.52
N CYS A 209 15.34 3.34 11.45
CA CYS A 209 15.07 2.09 10.72
C CYS A 209 15.86 1.97 9.42
N GLY A 210 16.03 3.08 8.70
CA GLY A 210 16.61 3.06 7.36
C GLY A 210 16.54 4.41 6.66
N THR A 211 16.61 4.37 5.35
CA THR A 211 16.59 5.57 4.50
C THR A 211 15.69 5.34 3.28
N LEU A 212 14.83 6.29 2.97
CA LEU A 212 14.08 6.29 1.73
C LEU A 212 15.00 6.68 0.57
N ARG A 213 15.15 5.79 -0.40
CA ARG A 213 15.98 6.00 -1.60
C ARG A 213 15.11 6.20 -2.81
N GLN A 214 15.62 6.93 -3.78
CA GLN A 214 15.03 7.07 -5.10
C GLN A 214 16.07 6.62 -6.12
N PHE A 215 15.65 5.77 -7.06
CA PHE A 215 16.56 5.24 -8.09
C PHE A 215 15.77 4.86 -9.35
N GLU A 216 16.51 4.71 -10.45
CA GLU A 216 15.97 4.28 -11.73
C GLU A 216 16.03 2.76 -11.86
N ARG A 217 14.91 2.14 -12.25
CA ARG A 217 14.87 0.71 -12.58
C ARG A 217 14.16 0.48 -13.92
N PRO A 218 14.36 -0.67 -14.58
CA PRO A 218 13.52 -1.06 -15.70
C PRO A 218 12.05 -1.15 -15.29
N VAL A 219 11.14 -0.73 -16.16
CA VAL A 219 9.70 -0.97 -15.95
C VAL A 219 9.43 -2.47 -15.97
N PHE A 220 8.51 -2.92 -15.10
CA PHE A 220 8.07 -4.31 -15.11
C PHE A 220 7.37 -4.63 -16.43
N ASP A 221 7.87 -5.62 -17.13
CA ASP A 221 7.32 -6.09 -18.38
C ASP A 221 7.36 -7.63 -18.42
N ARG A 222 6.22 -8.25 -18.55
CA ARG A 222 6.12 -9.71 -18.68
C ARG A 222 6.68 -10.23 -20.00
N GLY A 223 6.86 -9.35 -20.99
CA GLY A 223 7.40 -9.69 -22.30
C GLY A 223 6.43 -10.41 -23.23
N PHE A 224 5.14 -10.50 -22.87
CA PHE A 224 4.05 -11.02 -23.69
C PHE A 224 2.72 -10.37 -23.33
N ASP A 225 1.75 -10.41 -24.22
CA ASP A 225 0.41 -9.86 -24.00
C ASP A 225 -0.44 -10.84 -23.19
N VAL A 226 -0.63 -10.50 -21.92
CA VAL A 226 -1.39 -11.34 -20.97
C VAL A 226 -2.88 -11.36 -21.31
N ASP A 227 -3.45 -10.22 -21.68
CA ASP A 227 -4.88 -10.10 -21.92
C ASP A 227 -5.25 -10.88 -23.19
N ALA A 228 -4.48 -10.72 -24.27
CA ALA A 228 -4.63 -11.51 -25.49
C ALA A 228 -4.41 -13.02 -25.22
N THR A 229 -3.42 -13.38 -24.39
CA THR A 229 -3.16 -14.78 -24.02
C THR A 229 -4.35 -15.39 -23.27
N LEU A 230 -4.91 -14.68 -22.28
CA LEU A 230 -6.04 -15.17 -21.50
C LEU A 230 -7.34 -15.23 -22.31
N ALA A 231 -7.54 -14.30 -23.23
CA ALA A 231 -8.69 -14.28 -24.13
C ALA A 231 -8.62 -15.38 -25.22
N ASN A 232 -7.44 -15.96 -25.47
CA ASN A 232 -7.20 -17.02 -26.45
C ASN A 232 -6.83 -18.35 -25.79
N ASP A 233 -7.67 -18.85 -24.90
CA ASP A 233 -7.52 -20.14 -24.21
C ASP A 233 -6.10 -20.40 -23.64
N ARG A 234 -5.45 -19.33 -23.15
CA ARG A 234 -4.08 -19.34 -22.64
C ARG A 234 -3.00 -19.66 -23.71
N ILE A 235 -3.30 -19.53 -24.97
CA ILE A 235 -2.28 -19.58 -26.01
C ILE A 235 -1.52 -18.25 -25.98
N ILE A 236 -0.21 -18.34 -25.69
CA ILE A 236 0.67 -17.18 -25.55
C ILE A 236 0.67 -16.38 -26.83
N ALA A 237 0.50 -15.07 -26.70
CA ALA A 237 0.47 -14.12 -27.80
C ALA A 237 1.28 -12.86 -27.44
N GLY A 238 1.81 -12.18 -28.46
CA GLY A 238 2.47 -10.89 -28.33
C GLY A 238 3.81 -10.95 -27.60
N VAL A 239 4.55 -12.06 -27.74
CA VAL A 239 5.90 -12.17 -27.17
C VAL A 239 6.82 -11.17 -27.88
N ALA A 240 7.33 -10.21 -27.12
CA ALA A 240 8.22 -9.17 -27.62
C ALA A 240 9.53 -9.78 -28.12
N GLN A 241 9.81 -9.68 -29.43
CA GLN A 241 11.05 -10.18 -30.00
C GLN A 241 12.25 -9.52 -29.34
N ASP A 242 13.28 -10.32 -29.00
CA ASP A 242 14.47 -9.90 -28.26
C ASP A 242 14.20 -9.36 -26.85
N GLY A 243 12.96 -9.49 -26.35
CA GLY A 243 12.60 -9.19 -24.98
C GLY A 243 13.01 -10.31 -24.01
N PRO A 244 12.90 -10.08 -22.68
CA PRO A 244 13.35 -11.04 -21.68
C PRO A 244 12.61 -12.39 -21.75
N ALA A 245 11.30 -12.39 -22.00
CA ALA A 245 10.53 -13.61 -22.19
C ALA A 245 10.98 -14.40 -23.44
N TRP A 246 11.24 -13.69 -24.56
CA TRP A 246 11.77 -14.30 -25.79
C TRP A 246 13.14 -14.94 -25.56
N GLN A 247 14.05 -14.24 -24.87
CA GLN A 247 15.38 -14.74 -24.52
C GLN A 247 15.32 -15.96 -23.61
N ALA A 248 14.34 -16.04 -22.72
CA ALA A 248 14.08 -17.22 -21.90
C ALA A 248 13.44 -18.39 -22.66
N GLY A 249 13.13 -18.20 -23.96
CA GLY A 249 12.58 -19.24 -24.81
C GLY A 249 11.06 -19.22 -24.97
N MET A 250 10.36 -18.20 -24.44
CA MET A 250 8.91 -18.04 -24.68
C MET A 250 8.63 -17.69 -26.13
N ARG A 251 7.57 -18.27 -26.70
CA ARG A 251 7.13 -18.01 -28.06
C ARG A 251 5.62 -17.94 -28.14
N ASP A 252 5.12 -17.17 -29.12
CA ASP A 252 3.71 -17.20 -29.48
C ASP A 252 3.30 -18.62 -29.89
N GLY A 253 2.10 -19.02 -29.52
CA GLY A 253 1.56 -20.35 -29.78
C GLY A 253 1.85 -21.39 -28.68
N MET A 254 2.75 -21.17 -27.74
CA MET A 254 2.88 -22.01 -26.56
C MET A 254 1.63 -21.87 -25.65
N THR A 255 1.32 -22.89 -24.87
CA THR A 255 0.23 -22.82 -23.89
C THR A 255 0.75 -22.37 -22.54
N LEU A 256 0.20 -21.30 -21.97
CA LEU A 256 0.50 -20.84 -20.63
C LEU A 256 -0.19 -21.75 -19.59
N ILE A 257 0.57 -22.52 -18.84
CA ILE A 257 0.05 -23.33 -17.72
C ILE A 257 -0.24 -22.42 -16.53
N GLY A 258 0.74 -21.58 -16.16
CA GLY A 258 0.58 -20.64 -15.06
C GLY A 258 1.90 -19.95 -14.68
N ARG A 259 1.82 -19.10 -13.65
CA ARG A 259 3.00 -18.52 -13.01
C ARG A 259 3.38 -19.38 -11.82
N SER A 260 4.64 -19.83 -11.77
CA SER A 260 5.17 -20.66 -10.69
C SER A 260 6.16 -19.93 -9.76
N GLY A 261 6.49 -18.66 -10.07
CA GLY A 261 7.38 -17.87 -9.22
C GLY A 261 7.41 -16.38 -9.57
N GLY A 262 8.05 -15.62 -8.70
CA GLY A 262 8.28 -14.19 -8.86
C GLY A 262 7.10 -13.32 -8.43
N GLU A 263 7.33 -12.01 -8.42
CA GLU A 263 6.41 -10.99 -7.94
C GLU A 263 5.96 -10.09 -9.11
N ILE A 264 4.64 -9.99 -9.30
CA ILE A 264 4.07 -9.13 -10.35
C ILE A 264 4.31 -7.66 -9.97
N GLY A 265 4.77 -6.86 -10.94
CA GLY A 265 5.10 -5.45 -10.74
C GLY A 265 6.53 -5.20 -10.24
N ASN A 266 7.27 -6.24 -9.88
CA ASN A 266 8.66 -6.11 -9.46
C ASN A 266 9.63 -6.55 -10.56
N SER A 267 10.19 -5.58 -11.30
CA SER A 267 11.17 -5.87 -12.37
C SER A 267 12.52 -6.34 -11.85
N GLN A 268 12.75 -6.32 -10.55
CA GLN A 268 14.00 -6.77 -9.91
C GLN A 268 13.87 -8.17 -9.28
N SER A 269 12.70 -8.80 -9.37
CA SER A 269 12.47 -10.18 -8.95
C SER A 269 12.32 -11.07 -10.17
N GLU A 270 13.08 -12.17 -10.22
CA GLU A 270 12.94 -13.17 -11.28
C GLU A 270 11.52 -13.71 -11.28
N ILE A 271 10.90 -13.77 -12.46
CA ILE A 271 9.57 -14.36 -12.65
C ILE A 271 9.70 -15.72 -13.31
N ALA A 272 8.80 -16.65 -12.96
CA ALA A 272 8.77 -17.99 -13.51
C ALA A 272 7.38 -18.29 -14.08
N TYR A 273 7.35 -18.76 -15.32
CA TYR A 273 6.14 -19.25 -15.99
C TYR A 273 6.30 -20.70 -16.44
N ASP A 274 5.30 -21.50 -16.15
CA ASP A 274 5.18 -22.85 -16.67
C ASP A 274 4.41 -22.80 -18.00
N VAL A 275 4.99 -23.37 -19.04
CA VAL A 275 4.45 -23.40 -20.40
C VAL A 275 4.47 -24.81 -20.95
N ASP A 276 3.57 -25.08 -21.90
CA ASP A 276 3.57 -26.30 -22.72
C ASP A 276 3.89 -25.92 -24.17
N ASP A 277 4.92 -26.51 -24.71
CA ASP A 277 5.39 -26.31 -26.07
C ASP A 277 5.17 -27.62 -26.84
N GLY A 278 3.99 -27.79 -27.44
CA GLY A 278 3.64 -28.96 -28.21
C GLY A 278 3.69 -30.28 -27.45
N GLY A 279 3.29 -30.30 -26.16
CA GLY A 279 3.32 -31.44 -25.25
C GLY A 279 4.56 -31.51 -24.35
N THR A 280 5.51 -30.60 -24.53
CA THR A 280 6.69 -30.50 -23.68
C THR A 280 6.55 -29.39 -22.65
N LYS A 281 6.39 -29.75 -21.38
CA LYS A 281 6.27 -28.78 -20.28
C LYS A 281 7.64 -28.27 -19.87
N ARG A 282 7.74 -26.94 -19.72
CA ARG A 282 8.97 -26.25 -19.31
C ARG A 282 8.65 -25.11 -18.35
N THR A 283 9.55 -24.83 -17.41
CA THR A 283 9.52 -23.60 -16.61
C THR A 283 10.51 -22.60 -17.18
N LEU A 284 10.02 -21.46 -17.61
CA LEU A 284 10.82 -20.36 -18.14
C LEU A 284 11.02 -19.32 -17.03
N ARG A 285 12.29 -18.97 -16.77
CA ARG A 285 12.70 -18.02 -15.71
C ARG A 285 13.44 -16.85 -16.33
N TYR A 286 13.08 -15.63 -15.95
CA TYR A 286 13.75 -14.42 -16.43
C TYR A 286 13.45 -13.21 -15.56
N MET A 287 14.28 -12.18 -15.68
CA MET A 287 14.02 -10.87 -15.11
C MET A 287 12.99 -10.13 -15.97
N PRO A 288 11.82 -9.74 -15.46
CA PRO A 288 10.75 -9.09 -16.22
C PRO A 288 11.05 -7.60 -16.43
N GLN A 289 12.15 -7.31 -17.12
CA GLN A 289 12.70 -5.97 -17.32
C GLN A 289 12.39 -5.44 -18.71
N GLY A 290 11.44 -4.52 -18.80
CA GLY A 290 11.15 -3.77 -20.02
C GLY A 290 12.29 -2.81 -20.40
N ARG A 291 12.22 -2.27 -21.62
CA ARG A 291 13.20 -1.30 -22.14
C ARG A 291 13.06 0.08 -21.50
N ALA A 292 11.85 0.48 -21.13
CA ALA A 292 11.60 1.74 -20.46
C ALA A 292 12.13 1.69 -19.02
N ARG A 293 12.47 2.86 -18.49
CA ARG A 293 12.89 3.00 -17.08
C ARG A 293 11.88 3.86 -16.34
N GLU A 294 11.74 3.58 -15.07
CA GLU A 294 10.91 4.33 -14.13
C GLU A 294 11.72 4.74 -12.92
N THR A 295 11.42 5.90 -12.38
CA THR A 295 11.92 6.33 -11.07
C THR A 295 11.06 5.73 -9.99
N VAL A 296 11.65 4.95 -9.11
CA VAL A 296 10.96 4.32 -7.96
C VAL A 296 11.54 4.78 -6.65
N ARG A 297 10.72 4.71 -5.62
CA ARG A 297 11.11 4.95 -4.23
C ARG A 297 11.10 3.64 -3.47
N GLU A 298 12.08 3.46 -2.61
CA GLU A 298 12.17 2.28 -1.75
C GLU A 298 12.78 2.69 -0.41
N PHE A 299 12.20 2.20 0.68
CA PHE A 299 12.78 2.33 2.00
C PHE A 299 13.79 1.20 2.21
N ALA A 300 15.08 1.55 2.25
CA ALA A 300 16.16 0.62 2.48
C ALA A 300 16.47 0.57 3.98
N LEU A 301 16.24 -0.60 4.58
CA LEU A 301 16.55 -0.83 5.99
C LEU A 301 18.06 -0.78 6.26
N HIS A 302 18.42 -0.26 7.41
CA HIS A 302 19.75 -0.45 7.99
C HIS A 302 19.91 -1.91 8.45
N ASP A 303 21.12 -2.30 8.82
CA ASP A 303 21.33 -3.57 9.51
C ASP A 303 20.67 -3.51 10.90
N LEU A 304 19.58 -4.26 11.06
CA LEU A 304 18.83 -4.41 12.31
C LEU A 304 19.24 -5.64 13.12
N SER A 305 20.33 -6.33 12.75
CA SER A 305 20.86 -7.47 13.52
C SER A 305 21.29 -7.08 14.93
N PRO A 306 21.90 -5.88 15.18
CA PRO A 306 22.18 -5.45 16.54
C PRO A 306 20.87 -5.19 17.31
N PRO A 307 20.69 -5.78 18.51
CA PRO A 307 19.45 -5.61 19.30
C PRO A 307 19.09 -4.13 19.58
N ALA A 308 20.08 -3.28 19.82
CA ALA A 308 19.87 -1.86 20.04
C ALA A 308 19.30 -1.13 18.81
N ALA A 309 19.81 -1.43 17.61
CA ALA A 309 19.31 -0.89 16.34
C ALA A 309 17.87 -1.33 16.09
N ARG A 310 17.58 -2.62 16.28
CA ARG A 310 16.22 -3.17 16.17
C ARG A 310 15.24 -2.50 17.14
N GLN A 311 15.62 -2.34 18.40
CA GLN A 311 14.78 -1.68 19.40
C GLN A 311 14.57 -0.19 19.09
N ALA A 312 15.59 0.50 18.58
CA ALA A 312 15.45 1.88 18.15
C ALA A 312 14.44 2.02 16.99
N CYS A 313 14.49 1.12 16.01
CA CYS A 313 13.53 1.08 14.91
C CYS A 313 12.11 0.77 15.39
N ILE A 314 11.91 -0.28 16.19
CA ILE A 314 10.61 -0.62 16.80
C ILE A 314 10.07 0.59 17.60
N GLY A 315 10.93 1.24 18.41
CA GLY A 315 10.58 2.44 19.15
C GLY A 315 10.15 3.61 18.26
N ALA A 316 10.76 3.78 17.08
CA ALA A 316 10.36 4.79 16.11
C ALA A 316 9.00 4.50 15.47
N LEU A 317 8.70 3.24 15.18
CA LEU A 317 7.41 2.81 14.63
C LEU A 317 6.28 2.82 15.67
N SER A 318 6.59 2.64 16.94
CA SER A 318 5.60 2.49 18.03
C SER A 318 5.13 3.81 18.67
N ARG A 319 5.79 4.90 18.36
CA ARG A 319 5.50 6.25 18.91
C ARG A 319 4.38 6.97 18.19
#